data_a3a895365b806a1c56e861d7b70b71a9
#
_entry.id   a3a895365b806a1c56e861d7b70b71a9
#
_cell.length_a   1.000
_cell.length_b   1.000
_cell.length_c   1.000
_cell.angle_alpha   90.00
_cell.angle_beta   90.00
_cell.angle_gamma   90.00
#
_symmetry.space_group_name_H-M   'P 1'
#
loop_
_entity.id
_entity.type
_entity.pdbx_description
1 polymer ?
#
loop_
_entity_poly.entity_id
_entity_poly.type
_entity_poly.pdbx_seq_one_letter_code
_entity_poly.pdbx_strand_id
1 'polypeptide(L)'
;MNEAVVIDVSTLYAATGTAKLAGLEAYCRKARELAGEGRDVVLTGAGPVWLYLSVSHVLHGRVRKLSYTSPVTGEVVIYDHNPY
;
A
#
# COMPACT_ATOMS: atom_id res chain seq x y z
N MET A 1 -6.04 4.68 20.09
CA MET A 1 -5.72 3.45 19.36
C MET A 1 -5.73 3.71 17.87
N ASN A 2 -4.66 3.35 17.20
CA ASN A 2 -4.57 3.58 15.76
C ASN A 2 -5.04 2.34 15.01
N GLU A 3 -6.09 2.49 14.23
CA GLU A 3 -6.51 1.42 13.35
C GLU A 3 -5.62 1.42 12.11
N ALA A 4 -5.33 0.23 11.60
CA ALA A 4 -4.58 0.10 10.37
C ALA A 4 -5.41 0.62 9.20
N VAL A 5 -4.76 1.33 8.29
CA VAL A 5 -5.35 1.74 7.03
C VAL A 5 -5.19 0.61 6.04
N VAL A 6 -6.28 0.13 5.47
CA VAL A 6 -6.23 -0.93 4.46
C VAL A 6 -6.31 -0.30 3.09
N ILE A 7 -5.32 -0.56 2.25
CA ILE A 7 -5.29 -0.07 0.88
C ILE A 7 -5.37 -1.27 -0.07
N ASP A 8 -6.48 -1.38 -0.78
CA ASP A 8 -6.63 -2.34 -1.86
C ASP A 8 -6.03 -1.70 -3.11
N VAL A 9 -4.90 -2.24 -3.56
CA VAL A 9 -4.16 -1.62 -4.68
C VAL A 9 -4.97 -1.56 -5.96
N SER A 10 -5.97 -2.43 -6.12
CA SER A 10 -6.82 -2.37 -7.31
C SER A 10 -7.66 -1.10 -7.37
N THR A 11 -7.92 -0.47 -6.23
CA THR A 11 -8.67 0.79 -6.20
C THR A 11 -7.86 1.94 -6.78
N LEU A 12 -6.54 1.82 -6.83
CA LEU A 12 -5.68 2.87 -7.36
C LEU A 12 -5.83 3.03 -8.86
N TYR A 13 -6.24 1.97 -9.56
CA TYR A 13 -6.47 2.02 -11.00
C TYR A 13 -7.92 1.69 -11.39
N ALA A 14 -8.85 1.84 -10.45
CA ALA A 14 -10.26 1.50 -10.68
C ALA A 14 -10.87 2.30 -11.84
N ALA A 15 -10.44 3.54 -12.05
CA ALA A 15 -10.97 4.39 -13.10
C ALA A 15 -10.71 3.83 -14.50
N THR A 16 -9.60 3.11 -14.70
CA THR A 16 -9.26 2.52 -16.00
C THR A 16 -9.50 1.01 -16.05
N GLY A 17 -9.71 0.38 -14.89
CA GLY A 17 -9.89 -1.06 -14.78
C GLY A 17 -8.62 -1.88 -14.97
N THR A 18 -7.52 -1.26 -15.37
CA THR A 18 -6.24 -1.92 -15.63
C THR A 18 -5.11 -1.05 -15.12
N ALA A 19 -4.14 -1.66 -14.44
CA ALA A 19 -2.96 -0.93 -13.99
C ALA A 19 -2.03 -0.69 -15.18
N LYS A 20 -1.64 0.57 -15.38
CA LYS A 20 -0.76 0.97 -16.47
C LYS A 20 0.45 1.72 -15.92
N LEU A 21 1.63 1.44 -16.46
CA LEU A 21 2.85 2.12 -16.00
C LEU A 21 2.75 3.65 -16.14
N ALA A 22 2.06 4.13 -17.16
CA ALA A 22 1.87 5.57 -17.33
C ALA A 22 1.10 6.21 -16.17
N GLY A 23 0.33 5.42 -15.42
CA GLY A 23 -0.43 5.93 -14.27
C GLY A 23 0.30 5.80 -12.94
N LEU A 24 1.52 5.26 -12.93
CA LEU A 24 2.21 4.90 -11.69
C LEU A 24 2.34 6.07 -10.72
N GLU A 25 2.72 7.25 -11.21
CA GLU A 25 2.86 8.42 -10.35
C GLU A 25 1.55 8.78 -9.67
N ALA A 26 0.44 8.73 -10.41
CA ALA A 26 -0.88 9.03 -9.85
C ALA A 26 -1.29 7.95 -8.82
N TYR A 27 -1.00 6.69 -9.10
CA TYR A 27 -1.31 5.61 -8.16
C TYR A 27 -0.53 5.80 -6.85
N CYS A 28 0.74 6.11 -6.93
CA CYS A 28 1.57 6.34 -5.76
C CYS A 28 1.12 7.55 -4.96
N ARG A 29 0.72 8.63 -5.64
CA ARG A 29 0.21 9.82 -4.97
C ARG A 29 -1.06 9.48 -4.19
N LYS A 30 -1.98 8.75 -4.80
CA LYS A 30 -3.21 8.35 -4.13
C LYS A 30 -2.94 7.45 -2.94
N ALA A 31 -1.99 6.53 -3.07
CA ALA A 31 -1.61 5.65 -1.97
C ALA A 31 -1.07 6.46 -0.78
N ARG A 32 -0.23 7.47 -1.04
CA ARG A 32 0.27 8.34 0.02
C ARG A 32 -0.86 9.09 0.72
N GLU A 33 -1.82 9.59 -0.05
CA GLU A 33 -2.96 10.30 0.52
C GLU A 33 -3.80 9.39 1.42
N LEU A 34 -4.05 8.17 0.97
CA LEU A 34 -4.82 7.20 1.73
C LEU A 34 -4.11 6.77 3.00
N ALA A 35 -2.80 6.59 2.92
CA ALA A 35 -2.00 6.11 4.04
C ALA A 35 -1.85 7.15 5.16
N GLY A 36 -1.77 8.44 4.81
CA GLY A 36 -1.46 9.47 5.79
C GLY A 36 -0.03 9.33 6.31
N GLU A 37 0.21 9.74 7.53
CA GLU A 37 1.54 9.68 8.14
C GLU A 37 1.47 9.02 9.52
N GLY A 38 2.50 8.25 9.83
CA GLY A 38 2.66 7.65 11.16
C GLY A 38 1.68 6.53 11.47
N ARG A 39 0.99 6.02 10.47
CA ARG A 39 -0.02 4.98 10.65
C ARG A 39 0.51 3.61 10.26
N ASP A 40 -0.18 2.59 10.72
CA ASP A 40 0.02 1.23 10.23
C ASP A 40 -0.82 1.08 8.96
N VAL A 41 -0.25 0.49 7.93
CA VAL A 41 -0.91 0.31 6.63
C VAL A 41 -0.83 -1.14 6.22
N VAL A 42 -1.94 -1.66 5.71
CA VAL A 42 -2.02 -3.01 5.15
C VAL A 42 -2.35 -2.88 3.66
N LEU A 43 -1.49 -3.43 2.83
CA LEU A 43 -1.73 -3.51 1.38
C LEU A 43 -2.40 -4.84 1.05
N THR A 44 -3.37 -4.80 0.17
CA THR A 44 -4.08 -5.99 -0.28
C THR A 44 -4.60 -5.78 -1.70
N GLY A 45 -5.23 -6.80 -2.25
CA GLY A 45 -5.91 -6.70 -3.52
C GLY A 45 -5.12 -7.21 -4.69
N ALA A 46 -5.81 -7.38 -5.82
CA ALA A 46 -5.18 -7.82 -7.05
C ALA A 46 -4.46 -6.66 -7.72
N GLY A 47 -3.22 -6.89 -8.10
CA GLY A 47 -2.43 -5.88 -8.79
C GLY A 47 -1.09 -6.45 -9.21
N PRO A 48 -0.43 -5.83 -10.18
CA PRO A 48 0.88 -6.30 -10.63
C PRO A 48 1.94 -6.07 -9.55
N VAL A 49 2.98 -6.91 -9.60
CA VAL A 49 4.07 -6.84 -8.63
C VAL A 49 4.72 -5.46 -8.60
N TRP A 50 4.95 -4.86 -9.78
CA TRP A 50 5.58 -3.54 -9.84
C TRP A 50 4.77 -2.47 -9.12
N LEU A 51 3.44 -2.60 -9.10
CA LEU A 51 2.60 -1.64 -8.38
C LEU A 51 2.78 -1.78 -6.87
N TYR A 52 2.78 -3.00 -6.36
CA TYR A 52 3.03 -3.26 -4.95
C TYR A 52 4.40 -2.74 -4.52
N LEU A 53 5.42 -3.02 -5.32
CA LEU A 53 6.78 -2.59 -4.98
C LEU A 53 6.89 -1.07 -4.97
N SER A 54 6.30 -0.41 -5.95
CA SER A 54 6.35 1.05 -6.04
C SER A 54 5.58 1.72 -4.91
N VAL A 55 4.39 1.19 -4.59
CA VAL A 55 3.60 1.71 -3.47
C VAL A 55 4.36 1.53 -2.15
N SER A 56 4.94 0.35 -1.94
CA SER A 56 5.73 0.10 -0.73
C SER A 56 6.88 1.09 -0.60
N HIS A 57 7.53 1.40 -1.70
CA HIS A 57 8.66 2.35 -1.72
C HIS A 57 8.22 3.76 -1.32
N VAL A 58 7.12 4.26 -1.90
CA VAL A 58 6.68 5.63 -1.62
C VAL A 58 6.09 5.77 -0.22
N LEU A 59 5.64 4.68 0.39
CA LEU A 59 5.14 4.71 1.76
C LEU A 59 6.24 4.58 2.79
N HIS A 60 7.42 4.11 2.40
CA HIS A 60 8.56 4.01 3.31
C HIS A 60 8.96 5.40 3.81
N GLY A 61 9.08 5.55 5.11
CA GLY A 61 9.35 6.84 5.72
C GLY A 61 8.11 7.65 6.09
N ARG A 62 6.93 7.23 5.62
CA ARG A 62 5.66 7.86 5.97
C ARG A 62 4.85 7.04 6.95
N VAL A 63 4.81 5.72 6.73
CA VAL A 63 4.01 4.84 7.56
C VAL A 63 4.90 4.19 8.62
N ARG A 64 4.29 3.90 9.77
CA ARG A 64 5.01 3.30 10.87
C ARG A 64 5.26 1.81 10.61
N LYS A 65 4.25 1.11 10.10
CA LYS A 65 4.32 -0.31 9.83
C LYS A 65 3.60 -0.60 8.53
N LEU A 66 4.21 -1.36 7.66
CA LEU A 66 3.60 -1.80 6.42
C LEU A 66 3.48 -3.31 6.40
N SER A 67 2.28 -3.80 6.12
CA SER A 67 2.00 -5.22 5.98
C SER A 67 1.34 -5.48 4.63
N TYR A 68 1.39 -6.74 4.21
CA TYR A 68 0.66 -7.23 3.04
C TYR A 68 -0.22 -8.38 3.50
N THR A 69 -1.43 -8.44 3.00
CA THR A 69 -2.30 -9.58 3.31
C THR A 69 -2.90 -10.16 2.03
N SER A 70 -2.97 -11.48 1.98
CA SER A 70 -3.61 -12.23 0.91
C SER A 70 -4.32 -13.44 1.49
N PRO A 71 -5.29 -14.02 0.74
CA PRO A 71 -5.96 -15.23 1.20
C PRO A 71 -5.02 -16.43 1.38
N VAL A 72 -3.88 -16.41 0.69
CA VAL A 72 -2.92 -17.52 0.75
C VAL A 72 -2.01 -17.42 1.96
N THR A 73 -1.49 -16.22 2.25
CA THR A 73 -0.44 -16.04 3.26
C THR A 73 -0.97 -15.49 4.58
N GLY A 74 -2.17 -14.89 4.60
CA GLY A 74 -2.56 -14.04 5.69
C GLY A 74 -1.69 -12.78 5.72
N GLU A 75 -1.53 -12.19 6.88
CA GLU A 75 -0.75 -10.95 7.00
C GLU A 75 0.74 -11.22 7.07
N VAL A 76 1.49 -10.51 6.24
CA VAL A 76 2.95 -10.56 6.20
C VAL A 76 3.47 -9.15 6.48
N VAL A 77 4.27 -8.97 7.52
CA VAL A 77 4.86 -7.66 7.84
C VAL A 77 6.02 -7.40 6.88
N ILE A 78 5.95 -6.30 6.15
CA ILE A 78 6.98 -5.90 5.20
C ILE A 78 8.08 -5.12 5.93
N TYR A 79 7.67 -4.14 6.74
CA TYR A 79 8.59 -3.47 7.66
C TYR A 79 7.81 -2.90 8.84
N ASP A 80 8.52 -2.72 9.95
CA ASP A 80 7.94 -2.18 11.16
C ASP A 80 8.95 -1.21 11.78
N HIS A 81 8.65 0.07 11.70
CA HIS A 81 9.50 1.12 12.26
C HIS A 81 9.06 1.56 13.66
N ASN A 82 8.24 0.76 14.29
CA ASN A 82 7.83 1.03 15.65
C ASN A 82 9.05 0.85 16.56
N PRO A 83 9.45 1.87 17.34
CA PRO A 83 10.63 1.77 18.19
C PRO A 83 10.46 0.83 19.38
N TYR A 84 9.24 0.44 19.66
CA TYR A 84 8.92 -0.46 20.76
C TYR A 84 8.30 -1.75 20.23
#